data_49dbb4401532eb8be8cb81b1d1fb55db
#
_entry.id   49dbb4401532eb8be8cb81b1d1fb55db
#
_cell.length_a   1.000
_cell.length_b   1.000
_cell.length_c   1.000
_cell.angle_alpha   90.00
_cell.angle_beta   90.00
_cell.angle_gamma   90.00
#
_symmetry.space_group_name_H-M   'P 1'
#
loop_
_entity.id
_entity.type
_entity.pdbx_description
1 polymer ?
#
loop_
_entity_poly.entity_id
_entity_poly.type
_entity_poly.pdbx_seq_one_letter_code
_entity_poly.pdbx_strand_id
1 'polypeptide(L)'
;SLILLLAEFGEKNERHIVSVFKLIQDLLEPEKAKKSGKTVQQKSGFKALMERLPDEHKAKWLAGSALYSADQAMMSVMSTAVARLNSFIDSEMEQILCFGTALDAEKFCREKSAIFIVLPEEDQSKYFMVSLIIQQLYREILVIADENGGKLDNRVMFYADEFGSATRS
;
A
#
# COMPACT_ATOMS: atom_id res chain seq x y z
N SER A 1 10.31 -4.26 2.87
CA SER A 1 11.37 -3.25 3.08
C SER A 1 10.94 -1.86 2.65
N LEU A 2 10.55 -1.63 1.37
CA LEU A 2 10.20 -0.29 0.85
C LEU A 2 8.97 0.34 1.54
N ILE A 3 7.93 -0.45 1.83
CA ILE A 3 6.76 0.02 2.60
C ILE A 3 7.20 0.55 3.97
N LEU A 4 8.09 -0.17 4.66
CA LEU A 4 8.59 0.27 5.96
C LEU A 4 9.37 1.58 5.86
N LEU A 5 10.20 1.74 4.82
CA LEU A 5 10.94 2.98 4.59
C LEU A 5 10.01 4.17 4.37
N LEU A 6 8.98 4.01 3.55
CA LEU A 6 7.98 5.06 3.34
C LEU A 6 7.17 5.36 4.59
N ALA A 7 6.86 4.35 5.41
CA ALA A 7 6.16 4.56 6.67
C ALA A 7 7.01 5.33 7.69
N GLU A 8 8.34 5.16 7.65
CA GLU A 8 9.27 5.73 8.62
C GLU A 8 9.80 7.10 8.18
N PHE A 9 10.23 7.22 6.93
CA PHE A 9 10.90 8.41 6.39
C PHE A 9 10.02 9.27 5.47
N GLY A 10 8.92 8.73 4.94
CA GLY A 10 8.02 9.48 4.08
C GLY A 10 7.27 10.57 4.84
N GLU A 11 6.94 11.66 4.16
CA GLU A 11 6.04 12.68 4.69
C GLU A 11 4.62 12.11 4.87
N LYS A 12 3.79 12.78 5.65
CA LYS A 12 2.43 12.30 5.94
C LYS A 12 1.59 12.02 4.68
N ASN A 13 1.76 12.85 3.65
CA ASN A 13 1.09 12.77 2.36
C ASN A 13 1.75 11.77 1.38
N GLU A 14 2.87 11.15 1.76
CA GLU A 14 3.58 10.15 0.93
C GLU A 14 3.40 8.72 1.45
N ARG A 15 2.79 8.55 2.62
CA ARG A 15 2.64 7.24 3.27
C ARG A 15 1.45 6.46 2.72
N HIS A 16 1.46 6.21 1.41
CA HIS A 16 0.41 5.45 0.71
C HIS A 16 1.01 4.51 -0.35
N ILE A 17 0.19 3.57 -0.83
CA ILE A 17 0.65 2.51 -1.75
C ILE A 17 1.14 3.04 -3.09
N VAL A 18 0.61 4.15 -3.56
CA VAL A 18 1.03 4.81 -4.80
C VAL A 18 2.47 5.31 -4.70
N SER A 19 2.90 5.81 -3.54
CA SER A 19 4.31 6.19 -3.32
C SER A 19 5.23 4.98 -3.33
N VAL A 20 4.77 3.82 -2.84
CA VAL A 20 5.54 2.57 -2.97
C VAL A 20 5.73 2.21 -4.43
N PHE A 21 4.68 2.32 -5.25
CA PHE A 21 4.76 2.09 -6.69
C PHE A 21 5.76 3.02 -7.36
N LYS A 22 5.66 4.33 -7.14
CA LYS A 22 6.58 5.32 -7.69
C LYS A 22 8.02 5.05 -7.28
N LEU A 23 8.25 4.74 -6.00
CA LEU A 23 9.58 4.38 -5.50
C LEU A 23 10.15 3.14 -6.21
N ILE A 24 9.34 2.10 -6.44
CA ILE A 24 9.79 0.92 -7.19
C ILE A 24 10.12 1.27 -8.64
N GLN A 25 9.32 2.12 -9.30
CA GLN A 25 9.60 2.59 -10.66
C GLN A 25 10.93 3.36 -10.72
N ASP A 26 11.16 4.29 -9.81
CA ASP A 26 12.41 5.05 -9.73
C ASP A 26 13.63 4.15 -9.53
N LEU A 27 13.47 3.08 -8.74
CA LEU A 27 14.53 2.10 -8.51
C LEU A 27 14.77 1.16 -9.70
N LEU A 28 13.79 1.02 -10.60
CA LEU A 28 13.92 0.27 -11.85
C LEU A 28 14.51 1.11 -12.98
N GLU A 29 14.32 2.45 -12.94
CA GLU A 29 14.93 3.31 -13.94
C GLU A 29 16.46 3.25 -13.82
N PRO A 30 17.18 2.95 -14.92
CA PRO A 30 18.63 3.05 -14.90
C PRO A 30 18.99 4.50 -14.59
N GLU A 31 19.79 4.74 -13.54
CA GLU A 31 20.35 6.07 -13.30
C GLU A 31 20.91 6.60 -14.61
N LYS A 32 20.35 7.69 -15.13
CA LYS A 32 20.89 8.37 -16.32
C LYS A 32 22.33 8.71 -16.01
N ALA A 33 23.26 7.86 -16.45
CA ALA A 33 24.68 8.01 -16.25
C ALA A 33 25.08 9.42 -16.63
N LYS A 34 25.38 10.26 -15.65
CA LYS A 34 26.08 11.51 -15.85
C LYS A 34 27.39 11.11 -16.53
N LYS A 35 27.55 11.58 -17.77
CA LYS A 35 28.71 11.40 -18.63
C LYS A 35 30.02 11.52 -17.84
N SER A 36 30.55 10.42 -17.42
CA SER A 36 31.95 10.29 -17.03
C SER A 36 32.38 8.86 -17.34
N GLY A 37 33.25 8.73 -18.31
CA GLY A 37 33.64 7.49 -18.98
C GLY A 37 34.45 6.51 -18.12
N LYS A 38 33.85 5.97 -17.07
CA LYS A 38 34.33 4.80 -16.37
C LYS A 38 33.18 3.80 -16.22
N THR A 39 33.38 2.59 -16.72
CA THR A 39 32.51 1.42 -16.56
C THR A 39 32.48 1.05 -15.07
N VAL A 40 31.66 1.75 -14.28
CA VAL A 40 31.35 1.35 -12.92
C VAL A 40 30.21 0.36 -13.04
N GLN A 41 30.38 -0.84 -12.48
CA GLN A 41 29.29 -1.81 -12.32
C GLN A 41 28.12 -1.07 -11.66
N GLN A 42 27.04 -0.93 -12.42
CA GLN A 42 25.86 -0.19 -12.02
C GLN A 42 25.17 -0.98 -10.90
N LYS A 43 25.38 -0.59 -9.66
CA LYS A 43 24.66 -1.16 -8.53
C LYS A 43 23.17 -0.87 -8.73
N SER A 44 22.32 -1.85 -8.51
CA SER A 44 20.86 -1.65 -8.47
C SER A 44 20.53 -0.51 -7.51
N GLY A 45 19.67 0.43 -7.92
CA GLY A 45 19.22 1.55 -7.08
C GLY A 45 18.69 1.09 -5.72
N PHE A 46 18.06 -0.08 -5.68
CA PHE A 46 17.60 -0.72 -4.44
C PHE A 46 18.75 -1.05 -3.49
N LYS A 47 19.85 -1.65 -3.99
CA LYS A 47 21.01 -1.96 -3.16
C LYS A 47 21.66 -0.69 -2.63
N ALA A 48 21.81 0.32 -3.48
CA ALA A 48 22.36 1.62 -3.08
C ALA A 48 21.49 2.32 -2.01
N LEU A 49 20.16 2.22 -2.12
CA LEU A 49 19.23 2.73 -1.10
C LEU A 49 19.41 2.01 0.23
N MET A 50 19.49 0.67 0.23
CA MET A 50 19.66 -0.13 1.45
C MET A 50 21.02 0.07 2.10
N GLU A 51 22.08 0.32 1.34
CA GLU A 51 23.43 0.60 1.85
C GLU A 51 23.51 1.91 2.65
N ARG A 52 22.60 2.86 2.40
CA ARG A 52 22.53 4.12 3.17
C ARG A 52 21.92 3.96 4.56
N LEU A 53 21.26 2.84 4.83
CA LEU A 53 20.63 2.57 6.11
C LEU A 53 21.64 1.95 7.09
N PRO A 54 21.48 2.17 8.40
CA PRO A 54 22.23 1.46 9.43
C PRO A 54 22.08 -0.06 9.29
N ASP A 55 23.08 -0.84 9.69
CA ASP A 55 23.05 -2.30 9.54
C ASP A 55 21.94 -2.98 10.34
N GLU A 56 21.56 -2.40 11.47
CA GLU A 56 20.49 -2.90 12.34
C GLU A 56 19.09 -2.48 11.89
N HIS A 57 18.98 -1.77 10.77
CA HIS A 57 17.69 -1.25 10.33
C HIS A 57 16.77 -2.39 9.84
N LYS A 58 15.53 -2.43 10.34
CA LYS A 58 14.55 -3.48 10.02
C LYS A 58 14.28 -3.63 8.50
N ALA A 59 14.36 -2.54 7.74
CA ALA A 59 14.19 -2.59 6.29
C ALA A 59 15.30 -3.41 5.61
N LYS A 60 16.55 -3.38 6.11
CA LYS A 60 17.64 -4.24 5.63
C LYS A 60 17.36 -5.71 5.91
N TRP A 61 16.87 -6.04 7.10
CA TRP A 61 16.50 -7.42 7.43
C TRP A 61 15.37 -7.93 6.56
N LEU A 62 14.36 -7.09 6.31
CA LEU A 62 13.25 -7.41 5.39
C LEU A 62 13.68 -7.47 3.92
N ALA A 63 14.75 -6.79 3.55
CA ALA A 63 15.36 -6.92 2.23
C ALA A 63 16.12 -8.24 2.09
N GLY A 64 16.71 -8.74 3.19
CA GLY A 64 17.27 -10.08 3.34
C GLY A 64 17.98 -10.62 2.11
N SER A 65 17.53 -11.77 1.62
CA SER A 65 18.08 -12.43 0.45
C SER A 65 18.04 -11.58 -0.83
N ALA A 66 17.15 -10.61 -0.92
CA ALA A 66 17.04 -9.73 -2.08
C ALA A 66 18.32 -8.90 -2.29
N LEU A 67 19.02 -8.52 -1.23
CA LEU A 67 20.28 -7.78 -1.33
C LEU A 67 21.41 -8.59 -1.95
N TYR A 68 21.37 -9.91 -1.78
CA TYR A 68 22.38 -10.83 -2.30
C TYR A 68 21.98 -11.46 -3.64
N SER A 69 20.78 -11.16 -4.12
CA SER A 69 20.30 -11.66 -5.42
C SER A 69 21.04 -11.00 -6.57
N ALA A 70 21.14 -11.71 -7.70
CA ALA A 70 21.60 -11.12 -8.94
C ALA A 70 20.66 -9.97 -9.36
N ASP A 71 21.22 -8.92 -9.96
CA ASP A 71 20.45 -7.72 -10.33
C ASP A 71 19.30 -8.04 -11.28
N GLN A 72 19.48 -9.01 -12.17
CA GLN A 72 18.41 -9.48 -13.06
C GLN A 72 17.23 -10.10 -12.31
N ALA A 73 17.50 -10.90 -11.27
CA ALA A 73 16.45 -11.49 -10.43
C ALA A 73 15.72 -10.40 -9.64
N MET A 74 16.44 -9.42 -9.11
CA MET A 74 15.88 -8.27 -8.43
C MET A 74 14.96 -7.47 -9.34
N MET A 75 15.39 -7.16 -10.56
CA MET A 75 14.57 -6.44 -11.55
C MET A 75 13.29 -7.21 -11.89
N SER A 76 13.36 -8.54 -12.02
CA SER A 76 12.19 -9.39 -12.26
C SER A 76 11.18 -9.31 -11.11
N VAL A 77 11.64 -9.37 -9.87
CA VAL A 77 10.78 -9.23 -8.67
C VAL A 77 10.14 -7.84 -8.63
N MET A 78 10.92 -6.79 -8.87
CA MET A 78 10.40 -5.41 -8.88
C MET A 78 9.38 -5.20 -10.01
N SER A 79 9.65 -5.71 -11.21
CA SER A 79 8.71 -5.65 -12.34
C SER A 79 7.39 -6.37 -12.01
N THR A 80 7.48 -7.52 -11.36
CA THR A 80 6.29 -8.24 -10.88
C THR A 80 5.53 -7.43 -9.83
N ALA A 81 6.23 -6.78 -8.90
CA ALA A 81 5.61 -5.92 -7.91
C ALA A 81 4.90 -4.72 -8.56
N VAL A 82 5.55 -4.06 -9.53
CA VAL A 82 4.93 -2.97 -10.32
C VAL A 82 3.65 -3.46 -11.01
N ALA A 83 3.72 -4.61 -11.69
CA ALA A 83 2.55 -5.16 -12.37
C ALA A 83 1.37 -5.43 -11.40
N ARG A 84 1.65 -5.92 -10.18
CA ARG A 84 0.63 -6.13 -9.15
C ARG A 84 0.10 -4.83 -8.57
N LEU A 85 0.93 -3.82 -8.42
CA LEU A 85 0.54 -2.53 -7.88
C LEU A 85 -0.16 -1.63 -8.91
N ASN A 86 -0.10 -1.98 -10.18
CA ASN A 86 -0.71 -1.19 -11.26
C ASN A 86 -2.22 -0.99 -11.07
N SER A 87 -2.90 -1.94 -10.43
CA SER A 87 -4.33 -1.84 -10.11
C SER A 87 -4.67 -0.69 -9.14
N PHE A 88 -3.66 -0.12 -8.45
CA PHE A 88 -3.83 1.00 -7.53
C PHE A 88 -3.51 2.37 -8.18
N ILE A 89 -3.14 2.41 -9.46
CA ILE A 89 -2.66 3.61 -10.18
C ILE A 89 -3.75 4.18 -11.11
N ASP A 90 -4.98 3.95 -10.81
CA ASP A 90 -6.09 4.64 -11.45
C ASP A 90 -6.37 5.96 -10.72
N SER A 91 -6.76 7.00 -11.45
CA SER A 91 -6.99 8.35 -10.92
C SER A 91 -8.03 8.37 -9.79
N GLU A 92 -9.07 7.54 -9.87
CA GLU A 92 -10.07 7.42 -8.82
C GLU A 92 -9.51 6.71 -7.59
N MET A 93 -8.70 5.67 -7.78
CA MET A 93 -8.01 4.99 -6.70
C MET A 93 -6.98 5.89 -6.01
N GLU A 94 -6.23 6.68 -6.77
CA GLU A 94 -5.32 7.68 -6.19
C GLU A 94 -6.07 8.68 -5.31
N GLN A 95 -7.24 9.14 -5.70
CA GLN A 95 -8.05 10.05 -4.88
C GLN A 95 -8.48 9.40 -3.55
N ILE A 96 -8.89 8.14 -3.59
CA ILE A 96 -9.30 7.40 -2.38
C ILE A 96 -8.11 7.13 -1.46
N LEU A 97 -6.95 6.77 -2.01
CA LEU A 97 -5.81 6.28 -1.25
C LEU A 97 -4.85 7.38 -0.79
N CYS A 98 -4.74 8.49 -1.54
CA CYS A 98 -3.75 9.53 -1.29
C CYS A 98 -4.33 10.75 -0.58
N PHE A 99 -5.61 11.01 -0.74
CA PHE A 99 -6.28 12.13 -0.09
C PHE A 99 -7.04 11.64 1.13
N GLY A 100 -6.97 12.39 2.23
CA GLY A 100 -7.56 12.01 3.51
C GLY A 100 -9.00 11.54 3.37
N THR A 101 -9.28 10.33 3.79
CA THR A 101 -10.62 9.75 3.74
C THR A 101 -11.50 10.33 4.83
N ALA A 102 -12.75 10.60 4.48
CA ALA A 102 -13.79 10.93 5.46
C ALA A 102 -14.22 9.70 6.31
N LEU A 103 -13.66 8.52 6.03
CA LEU A 103 -13.90 7.28 6.75
C LEU A 103 -13.03 7.24 8.00
N ASP A 104 -13.63 7.61 9.12
CA ASP A 104 -13.06 7.51 10.45
C ASP A 104 -13.89 6.50 11.24
N ALA A 105 -13.29 5.36 11.56
CA ALA A 105 -13.97 4.26 12.25
C ALA A 105 -14.39 4.66 13.68
N GLU A 106 -13.59 5.45 14.37
CA GLU A 106 -13.92 5.92 15.71
C GLU A 106 -15.16 6.81 15.69
N LYS A 107 -15.19 7.78 14.80
CA LYS A 107 -16.35 8.66 14.59
C LYS A 107 -17.58 7.86 14.17
N PHE A 108 -17.39 6.89 13.25
CA PHE A 108 -18.47 6.00 12.80
C PHE A 108 -19.07 5.16 13.93
N CYS A 109 -18.26 4.67 14.86
CA CYS A 109 -18.76 3.91 16.01
C CYS A 109 -19.46 4.76 17.08
N ARG A 110 -19.07 6.03 17.21
CA ARG A 110 -19.62 6.94 18.23
C ARG A 110 -20.86 7.72 17.77
N GLU A 111 -20.94 8.05 16.49
CA GLU A 111 -22.01 8.85 15.92
C GLU A 111 -23.01 7.98 15.13
N LYS A 112 -24.28 8.40 15.10
CA LYS A 112 -25.28 7.79 14.20
C LYS A 112 -24.97 8.22 12.77
N SER A 113 -24.39 7.34 11.99
CA SER A 113 -23.97 7.60 10.62
C SER A 113 -24.20 6.38 9.73
N ALA A 114 -24.15 6.57 8.43
CA ALA A 114 -24.22 5.50 7.44
C ALA A 114 -23.14 5.71 6.38
N ILE A 115 -22.48 4.63 5.99
CA ILE A 115 -21.50 4.58 4.91
C ILE A 115 -22.14 3.84 3.75
N PHE A 116 -22.23 4.50 2.60
CA PHE A 116 -22.70 3.89 1.35
C PHE A 116 -21.51 3.66 0.43
N ILE A 117 -21.28 2.42 0.07
CA ILE A 117 -20.26 2.02 -0.91
C ILE A 117 -21.00 1.62 -2.18
N VAL A 118 -20.85 2.44 -3.21
CA VAL A 118 -21.49 2.20 -4.51
C VAL A 118 -20.43 1.72 -5.48
N LEU A 119 -20.67 0.60 -6.12
CA LEU A 119 -19.78 -0.02 -7.10
C LEU A 119 -20.36 0.14 -8.50
N PRO A 120 -19.55 0.51 -9.50
CA PRO A 120 -19.99 0.48 -10.88
C PRO A 120 -20.13 -0.98 -11.33
N GLU A 121 -21.28 -1.33 -11.90
CA GLU A 121 -21.52 -2.67 -12.43
C GLU A 121 -20.63 -3.01 -13.64
N GLU A 122 -20.24 -1.99 -14.40
CA GLU A 122 -19.46 -2.11 -15.63
C GLU A 122 -17.97 -2.37 -15.39
N ASP A 123 -17.41 -1.99 -14.22
CA ASP A 123 -15.99 -2.09 -13.91
C ASP A 123 -15.75 -2.91 -12.64
N GLN A 124 -15.56 -4.20 -12.82
CA GLN A 124 -15.26 -5.13 -11.72
C GLN A 124 -13.80 -5.02 -11.23
N SER A 125 -12.93 -4.29 -11.94
CA SER A 125 -11.52 -4.17 -11.58
C SER A 125 -11.30 -3.51 -10.21
N LYS A 126 -12.29 -2.75 -9.74
CA LYS A 126 -12.25 -2.01 -8.45
C LYS A 126 -12.86 -2.77 -7.27
N TYR A 127 -13.45 -3.94 -7.49
CA TYR A 127 -14.15 -4.70 -6.43
C TYR A 127 -13.21 -5.14 -5.30
N PHE A 128 -11.93 -5.40 -5.62
CA PHE A 128 -10.94 -5.72 -4.61
C PHE A 128 -10.78 -4.60 -3.56
N MET A 129 -10.93 -3.34 -3.97
CA MET A 129 -10.80 -2.18 -3.08
C MET A 129 -11.91 -2.16 -2.03
N VAL A 130 -13.13 -2.50 -2.42
CA VAL A 130 -14.26 -2.61 -1.47
C VAL A 130 -13.97 -3.66 -0.42
N SER A 131 -13.44 -4.82 -0.84
CA SER A 131 -13.04 -5.87 0.10
C SER A 131 -11.98 -5.37 1.09
N LEU A 132 -11.00 -4.58 0.63
CA LEU A 132 -9.98 -3.98 1.50
C LEU A 132 -10.57 -2.95 2.47
N ILE A 133 -11.45 -2.08 2.00
CA ILE A 133 -12.12 -1.07 2.83
C ILE A 133 -12.97 -1.74 3.91
N ILE A 134 -13.79 -2.73 3.54
CA ILE A 134 -14.62 -3.47 4.50
C ILE A 134 -13.76 -4.19 5.53
N GLN A 135 -12.68 -4.88 5.10
CA GLN A 135 -11.79 -5.56 6.01
C GLN A 135 -11.08 -4.60 6.98
N GLN A 136 -10.61 -3.46 6.48
CA GLN A 136 -9.95 -2.47 7.31
C GLN A 136 -10.93 -1.88 8.32
N LEU A 137 -12.09 -1.42 7.86
CA LEU A 137 -13.15 -0.88 8.73
C LEU A 137 -13.56 -1.89 9.81
N TYR A 138 -13.76 -3.15 9.44
CA TYR A 138 -14.12 -4.20 10.38
C TYR A 138 -13.05 -4.41 11.46
N ARG A 139 -11.76 -4.41 11.07
CA ARG A 139 -10.64 -4.54 12.03
C ARG A 139 -10.58 -3.36 12.99
N GLU A 140 -10.74 -2.14 12.50
CA GLU A 140 -10.75 -0.94 13.32
C GLU A 140 -11.92 -0.94 14.30
N ILE A 141 -13.11 -1.34 13.86
CA ILE A 141 -14.30 -1.51 14.72
C ILE A 141 -14.04 -2.50 15.84
N LEU A 142 -13.36 -3.63 15.56
CA LEU A 142 -13.00 -4.60 16.59
C LEU A 142 -12.01 -4.04 17.60
N VAL A 143 -11.00 -3.28 17.15
CA VAL A 143 -10.04 -2.62 18.05
C VAL A 143 -10.77 -1.64 18.98
N ILE A 144 -11.66 -0.81 18.44
CA ILE A 144 -12.46 0.13 19.22
C ILE A 144 -13.35 -0.61 20.24
N ALA A 145 -13.94 -1.73 19.85
CA ALA A 145 -14.73 -2.54 20.76
C ALA A 145 -13.90 -3.12 21.91
N ASP A 146 -12.68 -3.62 21.60
CA ASP A 146 -11.76 -4.16 22.60
C ASP A 146 -11.32 -3.07 23.60
N GLU A 147 -11.01 -1.88 23.13
CA GLU A 147 -10.66 -0.73 23.97
C GLU A 147 -11.82 -0.30 24.87
N ASN A 148 -13.06 -0.50 24.43
CA ASN A 148 -14.28 -0.19 25.17
C ASN A 148 -14.83 -1.38 26.00
N GLY A 149 -13.98 -2.34 26.34
CA GLY A 149 -14.37 -3.48 27.18
C GLY A 149 -15.21 -4.55 26.46
N GLY A 150 -14.96 -4.74 25.17
CA GLY A 150 -15.54 -5.79 24.34
C GLY A 150 -16.89 -5.44 23.71
N LYS A 151 -17.28 -4.17 23.69
CA LYS A 151 -18.55 -3.71 23.09
C LYS A 151 -18.43 -2.32 22.50
N LEU A 152 -19.30 -2.02 21.54
CA LEU A 152 -19.45 -0.70 20.96
C LEU A 152 -20.60 0.07 21.65
N ASP A 153 -20.51 1.39 21.69
CA ASP A 153 -21.58 2.26 22.18
C ASP A 153 -22.82 2.19 21.27
N ASN A 154 -22.61 2.13 19.96
CA ASN A 154 -23.66 1.99 18.97
C ASN A 154 -23.53 0.64 18.24
N ARG A 155 -24.69 0.06 17.88
CA ARG A 155 -24.71 -1.15 17.05
C ARG A 155 -24.28 -0.81 15.63
N VAL A 156 -23.29 -1.52 15.12
CA VAL A 156 -22.89 -1.48 13.71
C VAL A 156 -23.58 -2.61 12.95
N MET A 157 -24.16 -2.29 11.79
CA MET A 157 -24.81 -3.25 10.92
C MET A 157 -24.21 -3.15 9.52
N PHE A 158 -23.89 -4.28 8.92
CA PHE A 158 -23.42 -4.40 7.54
C PHE A 158 -24.58 -4.94 6.69
N TYR A 159 -24.98 -4.17 5.70
CA TYR A 159 -25.93 -4.59 4.67
C TYR A 159 -25.11 -4.85 3.41
N ALA A 160 -24.99 -6.10 3.04
CA ALA A 160 -24.21 -6.52 1.87
C ALA A 160 -25.18 -7.02 0.80
N ASP A 161 -25.67 -6.09 0.00
CA ASP A 161 -26.37 -6.40 -1.23
C ASP A 161 -25.33 -6.84 -2.27
N GLU A 162 -25.63 -7.86 -3.07
CA GLU A 162 -24.74 -8.42 -4.10
C GLU A 162 -23.35 -8.86 -3.61
N PHE A 163 -23.23 -9.26 -2.33
CA PHE A 163 -21.96 -9.69 -1.73
C PHE A 163 -21.23 -10.79 -2.53
N GLY A 164 -21.97 -11.62 -3.23
CA GLY A 164 -21.42 -12.68 -4.07
C GLY A 164 -20.61 -12.19 -5.28
N SER A 165 -20.84 -10.98 -5.77
CA SER A 165 -20.09 -10.38 -6.87
C SER A 165 -18.79 -9.76 -6.43
N ALA A 166 -18.72 -9.23 -5.20
CA ALA A 166 -17.54 -8.60 -4.63
C ALA A 166 -16.42 -9.60 -4.22
N THR A 167 -16.74 -10.89 -4.11
CA THR A 167 -15.81 -11.95 -3.63
C THR A 167 -15.19 -12.79 -4.74
N ARG A 168 -15.52 -12.54 -6.00
CA ARG A 168 -15.06 -13.35 -7.16
C ARG A 168 -13.79 -12.84 -7.84
N SER A 169 -12.99 -12.03 -7.17
CA SER A 169 -11.68 -11.56 -7.71
C SER A 169 -10.51 -12.42 -7.25
#